data_b690dd9590e23a5b2456e4b44e1d84aa
#
_entry.id   b690dd9590e23a5b2456e4b44e1d84aa
#
_cell.length_a   1.000
_cell.length_b   1.000
_cell.length_c   1.000
_cell.angle_alpha   90.00
_cell.angle_beta   90.00
_cell.angle_gamma   90.00
#
_symmetry.space_group_name_H-M   'P 1'
#
loop_
_entity.id
_entity.type
_entity.pdbx_description
1 polymer ?
#
loop_
_entity_poly.entity_id
_entity_poly.type
_entity_poly.pdbx_seq_one_letter_code
_entity_poly.pdbx_strand_id
1 'polypeptide(L)'
;MPGQIAVSDHRVESSQAGLKLFVRNKNLQGLDKFSPAQTVLFVHGATYPSTVTFDYAMDGKSWMDIMANAGFDIWCVDLLGYGASDRPRELSVLAEDNPPVVDTQHAVADVTKVVDFILNQRGLPRLALIGYSWGTMICGAYSGQQPNKVERLVLYGAAWLGTGRSITTGTPPGAYRLVAADAVVARWCIELDEGQIASLAASAHMAAWADAAIATDPEASRHDPPQLRAPSGVVKDVLANNANQRPPYDPGAIRAPTMIVVGEWDHETRPEHGREVFARLCNTAERRYVIVGGATHSMLLENRRGELYRIVDGFLKEGWNQ
;
A
#
# COMPACT_ATOMS: atom_id res chain seq x y z
N MET A 1 -25.96 -0.45 16.56
CA MET A 1 -25.53 -1.63 15.76
C MET A 1 -24.60 -1.10 14.68
N PRO A 2 -23.51 -1.78 14.32
CA PRO A 2 -22.72 -1.36 13.16
C PRO A 2 -23.63 -1.33 11.93
N GLY A 3 -23.53 -0.28 11.12
CA GLY A 3 -24.31 -0.17 9.90
C GLY A 3 -23.90 -1.24 8.88
N GLN A 4 -24.77 -1.55 7.93
CA GLN A 4 -24.43 -2.44 6.82
C GLN A 4 -23.44 -1.73 5.90
N ILE A 5 -22.37 -2.42 5.51
CA ILE A 5 -21.37 -1.89 4.57
C ILE A 5 -21.81 -2.21 3.14
N ALA A 6 -21.88 -1.19 2.30
CA ALA A 6 -22.01 -1.34 0.86
C ALA A 6 -20.60 -1.61 0.27
N VAL A 7 -20.53 -2.55 -0.65
CA VAL A 7 -19.27 -2.89 -1.38
C VAL A 7 -19.55 -2.76 -2.87
N SER A 8 -18.67 -2.07 -3.59
CA SER A 8 -18.73 -1.98 -5.05
C SER A 8 -17.35 -2.14 -5.67
N ASP A 9 -17.28 -2.93 -6.73
CA ASP A 9 -16.05 -3.20 -7.47
C ASP A 9 -16.12 -2.55 -8.85
N HIS A 10 -15.02 -1.93 -9.26
CA HIS A 10 -14.91 -1.14 -10.49
C HIS A 10 -13.71 -1.61 -11.31
N ARG A 11 -13.78 -1.37 -12.63
CA ARG A 11 -12.68 -1.58 -13.56
C ARG A 11 -12.32 -0.24 -14.19
N VAL A 12 -11.16 0.31 -13.79
CA VAL A 12 -10.68 1.62 -14.23
C VAL A 12 -9.58 1.42 -15.27
N GLU A 13 -9.59 2.17 -16.36
CA GLU A 13 -8.54 2.11 -17.38
C GLU A 13 -7.17 2.42 -16.77
N SER A 14 -6.19 1.53 -17.01
CA SER A 14 -4.79 1.76 -16.65
C SER A 14 -4.16 2.84 -17.54
N SER A 15 -3.02 3.37 -17.11
CA SER A 15 -2.14 4.18 -17.95
C SER A 15 -1.57 3.38 -19.14
N GLN A 16 -1.50 2.05 -19.02
CA GLN A 16 -1.15 1.14 -20.11
C GLN A 16 -2.41 0.77 -20.91
N ALA A 17 -2.45 1.18 -22.17
CA ALA A 17 -3.61 1.02 -23.05
C ALA A 17 -4.12 -0.42 -23.13
N GLY A 18 -5.42 -0.61 -23.02
CA GLY A 18 -6.09 -1.90 -23.13
C GLY A 18 -6.09 -2.73 -21.86
N LEU A 19 -5.46 -2.26 -20.77
CA LEU A 19 -5.45 -2.91 -19.47
C LEU A 19 -6.25 -2.12 -18.43
N LYS A 20 -6.86 -2.82 -17.46
CA LYS A 20 -7.72 -2.23 -16.43
C LYS A 20 -7.24 -2.58 -15.03
N LEU A 21 -7.40 -1.63 -14.15
CA LEU A 21 -7.16 -1.74 -12.73
C LEU A 21 -8.44 -2.17 -12.01
N PHE A 22 -8.31 -3.01 -11.01
CA PHE A 22 -9.37 -3.33 -10.07
C PHE A 22 -9.38 -2.30 -8.96
N VAL A 23 -10.55 -1.72 -8.70
CA VAL A 23 -10.76 -0.73 -7.65
C VAL A 23 -11.99 -1.13 -6.84
N ARG A 24 -11.84 -1.29 -5.53
CA ARG A 24 -12.93 -1.59 -4.59
C ARG A 24 -13.28 -0.37 -3.77
N ASN A 25 -14.58 -0.15 -3.60
CA ASN A 25 -15.11 0.83 -2.67
C ASN A 25 -15.91 0.16 -1.55
N LYS A 26 -15.77 0.67 -0.35
CA LYS A 26 -16.60 0.33 0.83
C LYS A 26 -17.04 1.59 1.55
N ASN A 27 -18.32 1.68 1.89
CA ASN A 27 -18.89 2.75 2.71
C ASN A 27 -20.12 2.25 3.49
N LEU A 28 -20.64 3.05 4.40
CA LEU A 28 -21.91 2.74 5.06
C LEU A 28 -23.05 2.84 4.07
N GLN A 29 -23.91 1.82 4.04
CA GLN A 29 -25.12 1.82 3.24
C GLN A 29 -26.01 3.00 3.61
N GLY A 30 -26.49 3.74 2.60
CA GLY A 30 -27.32 4.93 2.79
C GLY A 30 -26.54 6.23 2.97
N LEU A 31 -25.21 6.20 2.97
CA LEU A 31 -24.39 7.40 2.86
C LEU A 31 -24.01 7.64 1.38
N ASP A 32 -24.59 8.70 0.80
CA ASP A 32 -24.41 9.00 -0.63
C ASP A 32 -23.51 10.24 -0.86
N LYS A 33 -23.26 11.01 0.19
CA LYS A 33 -22.46 12.24 0.12
C LYS A 33 -21.27 12.15 1.07
N PHE A 34 -20.11 12.43 0.55
CA PHE A 34 -18.86 12.44 1.29
C PHE A 34 -18.09 13.73 1.03
N SER A 35 -17.33 14.17 2.02
CA SER A 35 -16.38 15.28 1.87
C SER A 35 -15.03 14.77 1.37
N PRO A 36 -14.13 15.66 0.91
CA PRO A 36 -12.74 15.30 0.59
C PRO A 36 -12.02 14.56 1.72
N ALA A 37 -12.21 14.97 2.97
CA ALA A 37 -11.58 14.36 4.13
C ALA A 37 -12.16 13.00 4.53
N GLN A 38 -13.37 12.67 4.06
CA GLN A 38 -13.98 11.36 4.26
C GLN A 38 -13.64 10.34 3.16
N THR A 39 -13.23 10.81 1.97
CA THR A 39 -12.92 9.95 0.82
C THR A 39 -11.43 9.60 0.83
N VAL A 40 -11.11 8.31 0.94
CA VAL A 40 -9.75 7.82 1.16
C VAL A 40 -9.41 6.72 0.17
N LEU A 41 -8.26 6.82 -0.50
CA LEU A 41 -7.71 5.77 -1.36
C LEU A 41 -6.49 5.12 -0.71
N PHE A 42 -6.55 3.80 -0.55
CA PHE A 42 -5.42 2.95 -0.17
C PHE A 42 -4.61 2.51 -1.40
N VAL A 43 -3.28 2.61 -1.29
CA VAL A 43 -2.31 2.14 -2.30
C VAL A 43 -1.32 1.19 -1.65
N HIS A 44 -1.26 -0.04 -2.15
CA HIS A 44 -0.48 -1.15 -1.56
C HIS A 44 1.03 -1.08 -1.83
N GLY A 45 1.77 -1.98 -1.19
CA GLY A 45 3.21 -2.15 -1.31
C GLY A 45 3.66 -3.03 -2.49
N ALA A 46 4.91 -3.50 -2.43
CA ALA A 46 5.64 -4.11 -3.55
C ALA A 46 5.28 -5.56 -3.91
N THR A 47 4.47 -6.26 -3.11
CA THR A 47 4.30 -7.72 -3.30
C THR A 47 2.83 -8.15 -3.28
N TYR A 48 2.02 -7.55 -2.41
CA TYR A 48 0.65 -7.99 -2.17
C TYR A 48 -0.35 -6.93 -2.60
N PRO A 49 -1.48 -7.31 -3.25
CA PRO A 49 -2.51 -6.36 -3.68
C PRO A 49 -3.24 -5.71 -2.50
N SER A 50 -3.93 -4.61 -2.75
CA SER A 50 -4.70 -3.89 -1.74
C SER A 50 -5.81 -4.73 -1.13
N THR A 51 -6.44 -5.59 -1.93
CA THR A 51 -7.54 -6.45 -1.48
C THR A 51 -7.14 -7.40 -0.36
N VAL A 52 -5.92 -7.95 -0.37
CA VAL A 52 -5.42 -8.81 0.71
C VAL A 52 -4.64 -8.03 1.78
N THR A 53 -4.21 -6.81 1.46
CA THR A 53 -3.48 -5.96 2.40
C THR A 53 -4.44 -5.19 3.32
N PHE A 54 -5.42 -4.48 2.75
CA PHE A 54 -6.29 -3.59 3.51
C PHE A 54 -7.70 -4.12 3.71
N ASP A 55 -8.13 -5.09 2.88
CA ASP A 55 -9.47 -5.69 2.93
C ASP A 55 -9.48 -7.15 3.40
N TYR A 56 -8.37 -7.64 3.94
CA TYR A 56 -8.33 -8.94 4.60
C TYR A 56 -8.98 -8.86 5.99
N ALA A 57 -9.95 -9.74 6.23
CA ALA A 57 -10.73 -9.74 7.47
C ALA A 57 -9.95 -10.42 8.61
N MET A 58 -9.20 -9.65 9.38
CA MET A 58 -8.64 -10.09 10.66
C MET A 58 -9.73 -10.05 11.73
N ASP A 59 -9.95 -11.17 12.42
CA ASP A 59 -11.01 -11.29 13.43
C ASP A 59 -12.40 -10.82 12.93
N GLY A 60 -12.70 -11.15 11.66
CA GLY A 60 -14.01 -10.90 11.04
C GLY A 60 -14.21 -9.49 10.49
N LYS A 61 -13.21 -8.60 10.55
CA LYS A 61 -13.28 -7.24 9.97
C LYS A 61 -11.95 -6.85 9.33
N SER A 62 -12.02 -6.23 8.16
CA SER A 62 -10.86 -5.62 7.53
C SER A 62 -10.63 -4.19 8.03
N TRP A 63 -9.46 -3.61 7.74
CA TRP A 63 -9.23 -2.18 7.99
C TRP A 63 -10.22 -1.32 7.21
N MET A 64 -10.52 -1.68 5.96
CA MET A 64 -11.54 -1.00 5.16
C MET A 64 -12.92 -1.06 5.82
N ASP A 65 -13.31 -2.21 6.41
CA ASP A 65 -14.59 -2.33 7.14
C ASP A 65 -14.66 -1.42 8.37
N ILE A 66 -13.55 -1.33 9.10
CA ILE A 66 -13.46 -0.49 10.30
C ILE A 66 -13.62 0.98 9.91
N MET A 67 -12.93 1.44 8.88
CA MET A 67 -13.02 2.83 8.41
C MET A 67 -14.37 3.14 7.78
N ALA A 68 -14.95 2.22 6.98
CA ALA A 68 -16.31 2.39 6.44
C ALA A 68 -17.35 2.55 7.57
N ASN A 69 -17.26 1.71 8.62
CA ASN A 69 -18.14 1.84 9.81
C ASN A 69 -17.90 3.15 10.58
N ALA A 70 -16.72 3.74 10.46
CA ALA A 70 -16.42 5.04 11.07
C ALA A 70 -16.89 6.24 10.22
N GLY A 71 -17.57 6.00 9.07
CA GLY A 71 -18.18 7.01 8.20
C GLY A 71 -17.31 7.47 7.04
N PHE A 72 -16.23 6.78 6.74
CA PHE A 72 -15.40 7.06 5.57
C PHE A 72 -15.96 6.39 4.29
N ASP A 73 -15.66 6.99 3.16
CA ASP A 73 -15.78 6.44 1.81
C ASP A 73 -14.43 5.86 1.41
N ILE A 74 -14.26 4.55 1.59
CA ILE A 74 -12.97 3.89 1.49
C ILE A 74 -12.81 3.21 0.14
N TRP A 75 -11.71 3.50 -0.51
CA TRP A 75 -11.31 2.93 -1.78
C TRP A 75 -9.96 2.23 -1.66
N CYS A 76 -9.77 1.17 -2.42
CA CYS A 76 -8.46 0.58 -2.63
C CYS A 76 -8.27 0.20 -4.10
N VAL A 77 -7.03 0.20 -4.55
CA VAL A 77 -6.66 -0.21 -5.91
C VAL A 77 -5.67 -1.37 -5.86
N ASP A 78 -5.92 -2.41 -6.63
CA ASP A 78 -4.86 -3.35 -7.01
C ASP A 78 -4.12 -2.75 -8.20
N LEU A 79 -2.82 -2.50 -8.07
CA LEU A 79 -2.00 -1.99 -9.16
C LEU A 79 -1.87 -3.02 -10.28
N LEU A 80 -1.49 -2.57 -11.47
CA LEU A 80 -1.33 -3.45 -12.63
C LEU A 80 -0.41 -4.64 -12.33
N GLY A 81 -0.84 -5.84 -12.70
CA GLY A 81 -0.11 -7.08 -12.39
C GLY A 81 -0.37 -7.68 -11.01
N TYR A 82 -1.19 -7.02 -10.17
CA TYR A 82 -1.53 -7.48 -8.82
C TYR A 82 -3.02 -7.81 -8.69
N GLY A 83 -3.35 -8.78 -7.83
CA GLY A 83 -4.70 -9.11 -7.41
C GLY A 83 -5.67 -9.31 -8.57
N ALA A 84 -6.78 -8.59 -8.54
CA ALA A 84 -7.82 -8.64 -9.57
C ALA A 84 -7.61 -7.66 -10.74
N SER A 85 -6.52 -6.87 -10.75
CA SER A 85 -6.14 -6.05 -11.90
C SER A 85 -5.63 -6.89 -13.06
N ASP A 86 -5.69 -6.35 -14.27
CA ASP A 86 -5.13 -6.99 -15.45
C ASP A 86 -3.61 -7.14 -15.31
N ARG A 87 -3.07 -8.12 -16.02
CA ARG A 87 -1.64 -8.44 -16.01
C ARG A 87 -1.01 -8.10 -17.33
N PRO A 88 0.12 -7.35 -17.34
CA PRO A 88 0.95 -7.23 -18.53
C PRO A 88 1.33 -8.63 -19.05
N ARG A 89 1.44 -8.77 -20.38
CA ARG A 89 1.72 -10.05 -21.03
C ARG A 89 3.02 -10.68 -20.52
N GLU A 90 3.96 -9.87 -20.09
CA GLU A 90 5.27 -10.27 -19.55
C GLU A 90 5.14 -11.14 -18.29
N LEU A 91 4.00 -11.04 -17.58
CA LEU A 91 3.72 -11.92 -16.43
C LEU A 91 3.23 -13.32 -16.86
N SER A 92 2.94 -13.54 -18.15
CA SER A 92 2.45 -14.83 -18.67
C SER A 92 3.53 -15.63 -19.38
N VAL A 93 4.78 -15.16 -19.40
CA VAL A 93 5.96 -15.83 -19.99
C VAL A 93 7.07 -15.92 -18.94
N LEU A 94 8.22 -16.54 -19.26
CA LEU A 94 9.34 -16.63 -18.34
C LEU A 94 9.83 -15.24 -17.94
N ALA A 95 10.08 -15.07 -16.64
CA ALA A 95 10.43 -13.76 -16.10
C ALA A 95 11.72 -13.19 -16.73
N GLU A 96 12.70 -14.05 -16.93
CA GLU A 96 14.01 -13.71 -17.49
C GLU A 96 13.99 -13.26 -18.95
N ASP A 97 12.93 -13.58 -19.69
CA ASP A 97 12.79 -13.19 -21.10
C ASP A 97 12.41 -11.70 -21.28
N ASN A 98 12.05 -11.03 -20.19
CA ASN A 98 11.58 -9.64 -20.23
C ASN A 98 12.21 -8.80 -19.11
N PRO A 99 12.38 -7.48 -19.33
CA PRO A 99 12.82 -6.57 -18.28
C PRO A 99 11.75 -6.42 -17.18
N PRO A 100 12.14 -5.92 -15.98
CA PRO A 100 11.20 -5.60 -14.92
C PRO A 100 10.04 -4.70 -15.38
N VAL A 101 8.80 -5.11 -15.08
CA VAL A 101 7.57 -4.37 -15.45
C VAL A 101 6.90 -3.72 -14.24
N VAL A 102 6.03 -2.76 -14.47
CA VAL A 102 5.25 -2.03 -13.45
C VAL A 102 6.18 -1.33 -12.45
N ASP A 103 6.94 -0.37 -12.93
CA ASP A 103 7.77 0.49 -12.10
C ASP A 103 6.96 1.60 -11.39
N THR A 104 7.62 2.36 -10.53
CA THR A 104 6.97 3.41 -9.74
C THR A 104 6.31 4.49 -10.62
N GLN A 105 6.91 4.82 -11.75
CA GLN A 105 6.36 5.83 -12.66
C GLN A 105 5.03 5.35 -13.29
N HIS A 106 4.96 4.10 -13.73
CA HIS A 106 3.72 3.49 -14.22
C HIS A 106 2.65 3.44 -13.12
N ALA A 107 3.04 3.05 -11.90
CA ALA A 107 2.12 3.00 -10.77
C ALA A 107 1.57 4.39 -10.38
N VAL A 108 2.38 5.46 -10.45
CA VAL A 108 1.92 6.85 -10.25
C VAL A 108 0.92 7.26 -11.32
N ALA A 109 1.17 6.90 -12.59
CA ALA A 109 0.25 7.18 -13.68
C ALA A 109 -1.08 6.43 -13.51
N ASP A 110 -1.05 5.18 -13.06
CA ASP A 110 -2.23 4.38 -12.74
C ASP A 110 -3.02 4.96 -11.56
N VAL A 111 -2.36 5.34 -10.47
CA VAL A 111 -2.99 6.02 -9.32
C VAL A 111 -3.63 7.34 -9.76
N THR A 112 -3.02 8.06 -10.72
CA THR A 112 -3.63 9.28 -11.29
C THR A 112 -4.98 8.98 -11.94
N LYS A 113 -5.09 7.89 -12.73
CA LYS A 113 -6.36 7.46 -13.34
C LYS A 113 -7.40 7.08 -12.30
N VAL A 114 -6.98 6.37 -11.24
CA VAL A 114 -7.89 5.95 -10.15
C VAL A 114 -8.37 7.15 -9.34
N VAL A 115 -7.49 8.08 -8.98
CA VAL A 115 -7.89 9.31 -8.28
C VAL A 115 -8.87 10.11 -9.10
N ASP A 116 -8.60 10.32 -10.39
CA ASP A 116 -9.50 11.06 -11.29
C ASP A 116 -10.87 10.36 -11.41
N PHE A 117 -10.89 9.03 -11.48
CA PHE A 117 -12.12 8.24 -11.46
C PHE A 117 -12.92 8.49 -10.18
N ILE A 118 -12.30 8.38 -8.99
CA ILE A 118 -12.97 8.58 -7.71
C ILE A 118 -13.50 10.01 -7.56
N LEU A 119 -12.67 11.00 -7.88
CA LEU A 119 -13.05 12.41 -7.79
C LEU A 119 -14.26 12.73 -8.70
N ASN A 120 -14.25 12.22 -9.93
CA ASN A 120 -15.39 12.36 -10.85
C ASN A 120 -16.63 11.63 -10.32
N GLN A 121 -16.48 10.40 -9.82
CA GLN A 121 -17.58 9.60 -9.26
C GLN A 121 -18.25 10.29 -8.06
N ARG A 122 -17.49 11.00 -7.24
CA ARG A 122 -17.97 11.68 -6.04
C ARG A 122 -18.26 13.17 -6.22
N GLY A 123 -17.85 13.75 -7.33
CA GLY A 123 -17.95 15.21 -7.56
C GLY A 123 -17.06 16.00 -6.60
N LEU A 124 -15.88 15.47 -6.27
CA LEU A 124 -14.96 16.05 -5.30
C LEU A 124 -13.73 16.65 -5.98
N PRO A 125 -13.12 17.73 -5.42
CA PRO A 125 -11.90 18.30 -5.96
C PRO A 125 -10.63 17.56 -5.50
N ARG A 126 -10.67 16.84 -4.37
CA ARG A 126 -9.53 16.18 -3.75
C ARG A 126 -9.97 15.04 -2.83
N LEU A 127 -9.06 14.15 -2.45
CA LEU A 127 -9.28 13.05 -1.53
C LEU A 127 -8.03 12.78 -0.67
N ALA A 128 -8.17 12.00 0.40
CA ALA A 128 -7.05 11.55 1.20
C ALA A 128 -6.39 10.30 0.62
N LEU A 129 -5.07 10.16 0.79
CA LEU A 129 -4.29 9.03 0.35
C LEU A 129 -3.63 8.32 1.51
N ILE A 130 -3.63 6.99 1.49
CA ILE A 130 -2.84 6.14 2.37
C ILE A 130 -1.96 5.25 1.50
N GLY A 131 -0.66 5.50 1.49
CA GLY A 131 0.33 4.64 0.85
C GLY A 131 1.00 3.73 1.87
N TYR A 132 1.16 2.46 1.54
CA TYR A 132 1.88 1.47 2.33
C TYR A 132 3.14 1.02 1.62
N SER A 133 4.30 1.06 2.30
CA SER A 133 5.56 0.54 1.75
C SER A 133 5.91 1.22 0.40
N TRP A 134 6.02 0.46 -0.69
CA TRP A 134 6.16 1.03 -2.03
C TRP A 134 5.03 2.01 -2.38
N GLY A 135 3.81 1.79 -1.90
CA GLY A 135 2.71 2.74 -2.04
C GLY A 135 3.03 4.13 -1.48
N THR A 136 3.98 4.24 -0.55
CA THR A 136 4.45 5.55 -0.04
C THR A 136 5.27 6.32 -1.07
N MET A 137 6.07 5.62 -1.88
CA MET A 137 6.79 6.25 -3.00
C MET A 137 5.80 6.76 -4.06
N ILE A 138 4.78 5.95 -4.36
CA ILE A 138 3.74 6.27 -5.35
C ILE A 138 2.91 7.47 -4.86
N CYS A 139 2.36 7.40 -3.65
CA CYS A 139 1.54 8.47 -3.08
C CYS A 139 2.35 9.74 -2.83
N GLY A 140 3.62 9.63 -2.40
CA GLY A 140 4.52 10.76 -2.23
C GLY A 140 4.81 11.48 -3.55
N ALA A 141 5.16 10.72 -4.60
CA ALA A 141 5.38 11.26 -5.94
C ALA A 141 4.11 11.90 -6.51
N TYR A 142 2.96 11.20 -6.42
CA TYR A 142 1.67 11.73 -6.85
C TYR A 142 1.31 13.04 -6.14
N SER A 143 1.46 13.09 -4.81
CA SER A 143 1.12 14.27 -4.00
C SER A 143 1.97 15.49 -4.37
N GLY A 144 3.24 15.28 -4.72
CA GLY A 144 4.11 16.35 -5.22
C GLY A 144 3.71 16.84 -6.62
N GLN A 145 3.25 15.93 -7.50
CA GLN A 145 2.82 16.25 -8.87
C GLN A 145 1.41 16.85 -8.94
N GLN A 146 0.51 16.45 -8.03
CA GLN A 146 -0.91 16.82 -8.02
C GLN A 146 -1.36 17.38 -6.66
N PRO A 147 -0.69 18.42 -6.12
CA PRO A 147 -0.91 18.89 -4.75
C PRO A 147 -2.36 19.36 -4.48
N ASN A 148 -3.07 19.80 -5.51
CA ASN A 148 -4.45 20.29 -5.38
C ASN A 148 -5.49 19.15 -5.29
N LYS A 149 -5.11 17.90 -5.60
CA LYS A 149 -6.00 16.73 -5.55
C LYS A 149 -5.84 15.92 -4.25
N VAL A 150 -4.93 16.30 -3.36
CA VAL A 150 -4.65 15.58 -2.12
C VAL A 150 -5.12 16.40 -0.92
N GLU A 151 -6.06 15.83 -0.16
CA GLU A 151 -6.61 16.41 1.07
C GLU A 151 -5.69 16.19 2.27
N ARG A 152 -5.32 14.93 2.51
CA ARG A 152 -4.38 14.47 3.53
C ARG A 152 -3.58 13.28 3.00
N LEU A 153 -2.36 13.12 3.47
CA LEU A 153 -1.46 12.04 3.07
C LEU A 153 -1.00 11.24 4.28
N VAL A 154 -1.15 9.92 4.22
CA VAL A 154 -0.55 8.99 5.19
C VAL A 154 0.49 8.14 4.48
N LEU A 155 1.71 8.14 4.99
CA LEU A 155 2.83 7.33 4.54
C LEU A 155 3.12 6.26 5.60
N TYR A 156 2.52 5.08 5.46
CA TYR A 156 2.71 3.96 6.36
C TYR A 156 3.88 3.08 5.89
N GLY A 157 4.91 2.96 6.74
CA GLY A 157 6.16 2.32 6.37
C GLY A 157 6.83 3.06 5.22
N ALA A 158 7.23 4.31 5.46
CA ALA A 158 7.74 5.20 4.41
C ALA A 158 9.01 4.67 3.76
N ALA A 159 8.91 4.25 2.50
CA ALA A 159 10.04 3.79 1.72
C ALA A 159 10.92 4.96 1.25
N TRP A 160 12.23 4.82 1.45
CA TRP A 160 13.24 5.82 1.12
C TRP A 160 14.51 5.15 0.62
N LEU A 161 15.62 5.87 0.50
CA LEU A 161 16.91 5.29 0.18
C LEU A 161 17.32 4.24 1.23
N GLY A 162 17.78 3.09 0.79
CA GLY A 162 18.16 1.96 1.64
C GLY A 162 17.00 1.00 2.02
N THR A 163 15.77 1.26 1.56
CA THR A 163 14.64 0.34 1.77
C THR A 163 14.70 -0.91 0.90
N GLY A 164 13.90 -1.91 1.25
CA GLY A 164 13.63 -3.06 0.39
C GLY A 164 14.75 -4.10 0.33
N ARG A 165 15.57 -4.25 1.38
CA ARG A 165 16.63 -5.27 1.41
C ARG A 165 16.12 -6.67 1.09
N SER A 166 14.95 -7.05 1.60
CA SER A 166 14.39 -8.38 1.37
C SER A 166 13.98 -8.64 -0.07
N ILE A 167 13.58 -7.61 -0.82
CA ILE A 167 13.16 -7.75 -2.22
C ILE A 167 14.29 -7.47 -3.22
N THR A 168 15.41 -6.91 -2.78
CA THR A 168 16.55 -6.56 -3.63
C THR A 168 17.74 -7.51 -3.48
N THR A 169 17.62 -8.53 -2.61
CA THR A 169 18.68 -9.54 -2.42
C THR A 169 18.66 -10.54 -3.58
N GLY A 170 19.84 -10.86 -4.09
CA GLY A 170 20.02 -11.85 -5.16
C GLY A 170 20.20 -11.23 -6.55
N THR A 171 19.99 -12.02 -7.60
CA THR A 171 20.10 -11.60 -9.00
C THR A 171 18.97 -10.62 -9.32
N PRO A 172 19.23 -9.52 -10.06
CA PRO A 172 18.16 -8.65 -10.52
C PRO A 172 17.08 -9.47 -11.23
N PRO A 173 15.81 -9.33 -10.84
CA PRO A 173 14.74 -10.11 -11.42
C PRO A 173 14.44 -9.66 -12.86
N GLY A 174 13.90 -10.58 -13.67
CA GLY A 174 13.22 -10.24 -14.92
C GLY A 174 11.89 -9.49 -14.67
N ALA A 175 10.88 -9.77 -15.48
CA ALA A 175 9.57 -9.10 -15.42
C ALA A 175 8.91 -9.18 -14.05
N TYR A 176 9.05 -10.30 -13.37
CA TYR A 176 8.46 -10.56 -12.05
C TYR A 176 9.36 -11.46 -11.21
N ARG A 177 9.08 -11.53 -9.92
CA ARG A 177 9.65 -12.49 -8.97
C ARG A 177 8.57 -13.41 -8.45
N LEU A 178 8.94 -14.65 -8.16
CA LEU A 178 8.09 -15.66 -7.54
C LEU A 178 8.22 -15.57 -6.01
N VAL A 179 7.08 -15.64 -5.31
CA VAL A 179 7.01 -15.54 -3.85
C VAL A 179 6.15 -16.67 -3.31
N ALA A 180 6.72 -17.55 -2.49
CA ALA A 180 6.04 -18.63 -1.79
C ALA A 180 5.57 -18.21 -0.39
N ALA A 181 4.63 -18.94 0.21
CA ALA A 181 4.03 -18.61 1.49
C ALA A 181 5.04 -18.61 2.66
N ASP A 182 6.01 -19.51 2.66
CA ASP A 182 7.08 -19.54 3.66
C ASP A 182 7.98 -18.29 3.60
N ALA A 183 8.30 -17.81 2.40
CA ALA A 183 9.04 -16.57 2.19
C ALA A 183 8.26 -15.34 2.67
N VAL A 184 6.92 -15.37 2.59
CA VAL A 184 6.05 -14.33 3.14
C VAL A 184 6.19 -14.24 4.66
N VAL A 185 6.08 -15.38 5.36
CA VAL A 185 6.19 -15.45 6.82
C VAL A 185 7.62 -15.11 7.27
N ALA A 186 8.64 -15.65 6.60
CA ALA A 186 10.04 -15.36 6.90
C ALA A 186 10.35 -13.86 6.80
N ARG A 187 9.82 -13.19 5.77
CA ARG A 187 9.98 -11.75 5.59
C ARG A 187 9.26 -10.94 6.67
N TRP A 188 8.09 -11.40 7.12
CA TRP A 188 7.35 -10.75 8.21
C TRP A 188 8.15 -10.73 9.50
N CYS A 189 8.87 -11.83 9.80
CA CYS A 189 9.64 -12.04 11.03
C CYS A 189 11.13 -11.70 10.90
N ILE A 190 11.53 -10.99 9.84
CA ILE A 190 12.95 -10.70 9.57
C ILE A 190 13.63 -9.95 10.72
N GLU A 191 14.83 -10.42 11.13
CA GLU A 191 15.67 -9.82 12.18
C GLU A 191 14.99 -9.75 13.57
N LEU A 192 13.98 -10.59 13.86
CA LEU A 192 13.29 -10.67 15.15
C LEU A 192 13.69 -11.93 15.94
N ASP A 193 13.68 -11.83 17.27
CA ASP A 193 13.78 -12.99 18.15
C ASP A 193 12.43 -13.70 18.35
N GLU A 194 12.46 -14.90 18.97
CA GLU A 194 11.25 -15.72 19.18
C GLU A 194 10.19 -15.03 20.03
N GLY A 195 10.60 -14.24 21.05
CA GLY A 195 9.70 -13.52 21.93
C GLY A 195 8.99 -12.38 21.19
N GLN A 196 9.73 -11.65 20.35
CA GLN A 196 9.19 -10.62 19.49
C GLN A 196 8.18 -11.23 18.49
N ILE A 197 8.55 -12.31 17.79
CA ILE A 197 7.67 -13.02 16.84
C ILE A 197 6.38 -13.46 17.53
N ALA A 198 6.45 -14.07 18.69
CA ALA A 198 5.28 -14.53 19.44
C ALA A 198 4.34 -13.38 19.84
N SER A 199 4.85 -12.16 19.98
CA SER A 199 4.05 -10.97 20.33
C SER A 199 3.31 -10.33 19.15
N LEU A 200 3.71 -10.61 17.91
CA LEU A 200 3.15 -9.96 16.69
C LEU A 200 1.73 -10.44 16.40
N ALA A 201 1.57 -11.72 16.16
CA ALA A 201 0.32 -12.38 15.81
C ALA A 201 0.45 -13.90 16.04
N ALA A 202 -0.67 -14.61 16.14
CA ALA A 202 -0.65 -16.07 16.15
C ALA A 202 -0.06 -16.62 14.85
N SER A 203 0.82 -17.62 14.94
CA SER A 203 1.47 -18.24 13.74
C SER A 203 0.45 -18.74 12.72
N ALA A 204 -0.70 -19.27 13.17
CA ALA A 204 -1.78 -19.68 12.29
C ALA A 204 -2.38 -18.52 11.49
N HIS A 205 -2.45 -17.30 12.06
CA HIS A 205 -2.91 -16.10 11.34
C HIS A 205 -1.90 -15.67 10.28
N MET A 206 -0.60 -15.71 10.60
CA MET A 206 0.44 -15.37 9.63
C MET A 206 0.41 -16.33 8.44
N ALA A 207 0.29 -17.65 8.70
CA ALA A 207 0.20 -18.66 7.65
C ALA A 207 -1.08 -18.48 6.80
N ALA A 208 -2.23 -18.32 7.44
CA ALA A 208 -3.50 -18.12 6.71
C ALA A 208 -3.49 -16.86 5.84
N TRP A 209 -2.88 -15.78 6.31
CA TRP A 209 -2.73 -14.56 5.49
C TRP A 209 -1.75 -14.79 4.34
N ALA A 210 -0.63 -15.50 4.57
CA ALA A 210 0.32 -15.83 3.53
C ALA A 210 -0.33 -16.65 2.41
N ASP A 211 -1.12 -17.67 2.76
CA ASP A 211 -1.88 -18.47 1.80
C ASP A 211 -2.89 -17.60 1.01
N ALA A 212 -3.61 -16.73 1.71
CA ALA A 212 -4.54 -15.80 1.06
C ALA A 212 -3.82 -14.83 0.10
N ALA A 213 -2.61 -14.38 0.46
CA ALA A 213 -1.80 -13.52 -0.38
C ALA A 213 -1.34 -14.25 -1.66
N ILE A 214 -0.88 -15.49 -1.53
CA ILE A 214 -0.49 -16.32 -2.69
C ILE A 214 -1.70 -16.57 -3.61
N ALA A 215 -2.87 -16.85 -3.05
CA ALA A 215 -4.10 -17.10 -3.80
C ALA A 215 -4.60 -15.90 -4.61
N THR A 216 -4.04 -14.70 -4.40
CA THR A 216 -4.38 -13.51 -5.23
C THR A 216 -3.82 -13.60 -6.66
N ASP A 217 -2.84 -14.46 -6.93
CA ASP A 217 -2.39 -14.73 -8.29
C ASP A 217 -3.17 -15.94 -8.85
N PRO A 218 -3.98 -15.76 -9.92
CA PRO A 218 -4.77 -16.84 -10.50
C PRO A 218 -3.93 -18.01 -11.06
N GLU A 219 -2.63 -17.80 -11.26
CA GLU A 219 -1.72 -18.83 -11.76
C GLU A 219 -0.73 -19.35 -10.69
N ALA A 220 -0.93 -18.99 -9.42
CA ALA A 220 -0.05 -19.42 -8.33
C ALA A 220 0.13 -20.95 -8.27
N SER A 221 -0.94 -21.70 -8.55
CA SER A 221 -0.95 -23.17 -8.54
C SER A 221 -0.18 -23.84 -9.70
N ARG A 222 0.37 -23.05 -10.64
CA ARG A 222 1.31 -23.60 -11.66
C ARG A 222 2.67 -23.97 -11.06
N HIS A 223 2.93 -23.54 -9.82
CA HIS A 223 4.13 -23.86 -9.05
C HIS A 223 3.78 -24.82 -7.90
N ASP A 224 4.72 -25.66 -7.51
CA ASP A 224 4.62 -26.57 -6.37
C ASP A 224 5.85 -26.36 -5.46
N PRO A 225 5.69 -25.77 -4.26
CA PRO A 225 4.46 -25.19 -3.72
C PRO A 225 3.96 -23.97 -4.52
N PRO A 226 2.68 -23.58 -4.35
CA PRO A 226 2.10 -22.43 -5.03
C PRO A 226 2.89 -21.13 -4.75
N GLN A 227 3.07 -20.30 -5.78
CA GLN A 227 3.82 -19.04 -5.71
C GLN A 227 3.11 -17.93 -6.48
N LEU A 228 3.05 -16.72 -5.91
CA LEU A 228 2.55 -15.57 -6.63
C LEU A 228 3.66 -14.90 -7.46
N ARG A 229 3.28 -14.34 -8.60
CA ARG A 229 4.15 -13.50 -9.43
C ARG A 229 3.98 -12.04 -9.01
N ALA A 230 5.02 -11.45 -8.44
CA ALA A 230 5.03 -10.03 -8.10
C ALA A 230 5.87 -9.25 -9.12
N PRO A 231 5.30 -8.23 -9.82
CA PRO A 231 6.04 -7.39 -10.74
C PRO A 231 7.34 -6.83 -10.14
N SER A 232 8.40 -6.77 -10.93
CA SER A 232 9.74 -6.43 -10.45
C SER A 232 10.17 -4.98 -10.73
N GLY A 233 9.30 -4.16 -11.31
CA GLY A 233 9.63 -2.76 -11.59
C GLY A 233 10.04 -1.97 -10.35
N VAL A 234 9.40 -2.22 -9.20
CA VAL A 234 9.80 -1.64 -7.92
C VAL A 234 11.22 -2.04 -7.50
N VAL A 235 11.63 -3.29 -7.76
CA VAL A 235 12.99 -3.77 -7.43
C VAL A 235 14.01 -3.02 -8.27
N LYS A 236 13.76 -2.89 -9.57
CA LYS A 236 14.58 -2.08 -10.48
C LYS A 236 14.75 -0.65 -9.96
N ASP A 237 13.65 0.00 -9.57
CA ASP A 237 13.66 1.37 -9.09
C ASP A 237 14.43 1.52 -7.77
N VAL A 238 14.21 0.63 -6.81
CA VAL A 238 14.92 0.65 -5.52
C VAL A 238 16.42 0.47 -5.72
N LEU A 239 16.82 -0.49 -6.56
CA LEU A 239 18.25 -0.72 -6.88
C LEU A 239 18.87 0.52 -7.55
N ALA A 240 18.19 1.10 -8.55
CA ALA A 240 18.67 2.28 -9.26
C ALA A 240 18.73 3.51 -8.34
N ASN A 241 17.72 3.74 -7.51
CA ASN A 241 17.69 4.84 -6.55
C ASN A 241 18.81 4.73 -5.53
N ASN A 242 19.04 3.54 -4.97
CA ASN A 242 20.10 3.30 -3.99
C ASN A 242 21.49 3.46 -4.61
N ALA A 243 21.72 2.91 -5.80
CA ALA A 243 23.02 3.02 -6.50
C ALA A 243 23.36 4.48 -6.85
N ASN A 244 22.37 5.26 -7.26
CA ASN A 244 22.55 6.66 -7.67
C ASN A 244 22.31 7.67 -6.55
N GLN A 245 22.00 7.23 -5.32
CA GLN A 245 21.63 8.08 -4.19
C GLN A 245 20.50 9.07 -4.55
N ARG A 246 19.58 8.64 -5.42
CA ARG A 246 18.48 9.45 -5.91
C ARG A 246 17.20 9.13 -5.13
N PRO A 247 16.64 10.09 -4.36
CA PRO A 247 15.37 9.88 -3.68
C PRO A 247 14.25 9.49 -4.65
N PRO A 248 13.31 8.59 -4.24
CA PRO A 248 12.23 8.13 -5.10
C PRO A 248 11.22 9.23 -5.45
N TYR A 249 11.14 10.29 -4.65
CA TYR A 249 10.31 11.48 -4.86
C TYR A 249 10.88 12.65 -4.06
N ASP A 250 10.34 13.87 -4.29
CA ASP A 250 10.68 15.06 -3.51
C ASP A 250 9.61 15.33 -2.44
N PRO A 251 9.87 15.06 -1.14
CA PRO A 251 8.91 15.40 -0.07
C PRO A 251 8.64 16.90 0.06
N GLY A 252 9.59 17.75 -0.36
CA GLY A 252 9.41 19.22 -0.37
C GLY A 252 8.35 19.71 -1.35
N ALA A 253 7.97 18.89 -2.34
CA ALA A 253 6.88 19.20 -3.26
C ALA A 253 5.48 18.94 -2.66
N ILE A 254 5.39 18.19 -1.56
CA ILE A 254 4.12 17.81 -0.91
C ILE A 254 3.57 19.01 -0.13
N ARG A 255 2.29 19.34 -0.37
CA ARG A 255 1.56 20.46 0.28
C ARG A 255 0.54 19.98 1.30
N ALA A 256 -0.06 18.81 1.08
CA ALA A 256 -1.10 18.26 1.95
C ALA A 256 -0.57 17.99 3.37
N PRO A 257 -1.39 18.16 4.41
CA PRO A 257 -1.09 17.64 5.74
C PRO A 257 -0.64 16.19 5.64
N THR A 258 0.52 15.87 6.22
CA THR A 258 1.15 14.56 6.03
C THR A 258 1.49 13.90 7.34
N MET A 259 1.09 12.63 7.50
CA MET A 259 1.51 11.76 8.60
C MET A 259 2.38 10.62 8.08
N ILE A 260 3.49 10.39 8.77
CA ILE A 260 4.31 9.19 8.59
C ILE A 260 4.09 8.31 9.82
N VAL A 261 3.77 7.03 9.60
CA VAL A 261 3.63 6.04 10.67
C VAL A 261 4.46 4.81 10.31
N VAL A 262 5.18 4.25 11.31
CA VAL A 262 6.09 3.12 11.12
C VAL A 262 6.12 2.26 12.39
N GLY A 263 6.34 0.96 12.24
CA GLY A 263 6.61 0.06 13.37
C GLY A 263 8.03 0.24 13.89
N GLU A 264 8.22 0.10 15.21
CA GLU A 264 9.54 0.14 15.85
C GLU A 264 10.49 -0.93 15.29
N TRP A 265 9.95 -2.11 14.98
CA TRP A 265 10.67 -3.28 14.44
C TRP A 265 10.51 -3.43 12.92
N ASP A 266 10.22 -2.34 12.23
CA ASP A 266 10.15 -2.35 10.76
C ASP A 266 11.57 -2.38 10.18
N HIS A 267 12.00 -3.55 9.71
CA HIS A 267 13.31 -3.76 9.08
C HIS A 267 13.31 -3.56 7.56
N GLU A 268 12.13 -3.40 6.95
CA GLU A 268 11.97 -3.13 5.50
C GLU A 268 12.04 -1.62 5.20
N THR A 269 11.26 -0.84 5.95
CA THR A 269 11.21 0.62 5.85
C THR A 269 11.48 1.21 7.23
N ARG A 270 12.73 1.10 7.65
CA ARG A 270 13.18 1.41 9.01
C ARG A 270 12.71 2.80 9.48
N PRO A 271 12.53 3.01 10.81
CA PRO A 271 12.16 4.32 11.35
C PRO A 271 13.04 5.47 10.86
N GLU A 272 14.33 5.22 10.61
CA GLU A 272 15.26 6.23 10.08
C GLU A 272 14.83 6.76 8.70
N HIS A 273 14.27 5.89 7.84
CA HIS A 273 13.76 6.30 6.52
C HIS A 273 12.58 7.27 6.66
N GLY A 274 11.65 6.97 7.58
CA GLY A 274 10.53 7.87 7.90
C GLY A 274 11.01 9.21 8.45
N ARG A 275 12.05 9.23 9.28
CA ARG A 275 12.67 10.46 9.82
C ARG A 275 13.29 11.31 8.72
N GLU A 276 13.96 10.67 7.74
CA GLU A 276 14.54 11.36 6.59
C GLU A 276 13.46 12.01 5.71
N VAL A 277 12.36 11.32 5.45
CA VAL A 277 11.20 11.87 4.73
C VAL A 277 10.59 13.02 5.52
N PHE A 278 10.36 12.84 6.84
CA PHE A 278 9.78 13.87 7.71
C PHE A 278 10.58 15.16 7.72
N ALA A 279 11.91 15.06 7.78
CA ALA A 279 12.80 16.22 7.76
C ALA A 279 12.66 17.05 6.47
N ARG A 280 12.32 16.40 5.35
CA ARG A 280 12.17 17.04 4.03
C ARG A 280 10.76 17.53 3.71
N LEU A 281 9.76 17.24 4.52
CA LEU A 281 8.40 17.77 4.40
C LEU A 281 8.35 19.27 4.84
N CYS A 282 9.01 20.14 4.10
CA CYS A 282 9.20 21.54 4.50
C CYS A 282 8.07 22.50 4.04
N ASN A 283 7.21 22.05 3.10
CA ASN A 283 6.16 22.89 2.51
C ASN A 283 4.72 22.45 2.87
N THR A 284 4.57 21.43 3.72
CA THR A 284 3.27 21.01 4.24
C THR A 284 2.89 21.83 5.47
N ALA A 285 1.60 22.19 5.58
CA ALA A 285 1.09 22.96 6.71
C ALA A 285 1.16 22.18 8.04
N GLU A 286 1.04 20.86 7.97
CA GLU A 286 1.06 19.95 9.11
C GLU A 286 1.84 18.69 8.75
N ARG A 287 2.73 18.26 9.64
CA ARG A 287 3.45 17.00 9.51
C ARG A 287 3.55 16.27 10.83
N ARG A 288 3.34 14.97 10.81
CA ARG A 288 3.46 14.09 11.98
C ARG A 288 4.35 12.90 11.66
N TYR A 289 5.09 12.48 12.67
CA TYR A 289 5.89 11.26 12.61
C TYR A 289 5.60 10.42 13.84
N VAL A 290 5.13 9.18 13.64
CA VAL A 290 4.71 8.28 14.71
C VAL A 290 5.43 6.95 14.55
N ILE A 291 6.06 6.48 15.64
CA ILE A 291 6.62 5.14 15.75
C ILE A 291 5.74 4.34 16.70
N VAL A 292 5.25 3.18 16.26
CA VAL A 292 4.43 2.26 17.07
C VAL A 292 5.33 1.18 17.63
N GLY A 293 5.44 1.13 18.98
CA GLY A 293 6.27 0.16 19.68
C GLY A 293 5.81 -1.27 19.50
N GLY A 294 6.76 -2.22 19.36
CA GLY A 294 6.48 -3.64 19.25
C GLY A 294 5.70 -4.04 17.98
N ALA A 295 5.91 -3.35 16.89
CA ALA A 295 5.26 -3.59 15.61
C ALA A 295 6.27 -3.62 14.45
N THR A 296 6.01 -4.45 13.43
CA THR A 296 6.84 -4.59 12.24
C THR A 296 6.29 -3.82 11.03
N HIS A 297 6.87 -4.09 9.86
CA HIS A 297 6.35 -3.61 8.58
C HIS A 297 4.90 -4.03 8.33
N SER A 298 4.53 -5.21 8.81
CA SER A 298 3.19 -5.80 8.65
C SER A 298 2.22 -5.45 9.80
N MET A 299 2.45 -4.37 10.55
CA MET A 299 1.66 -3.93 11.71
C MET A 299 0.15 -3.95 11.48
N LEU A 300 -0.30 -3.69 10.26
CA LEU A 300 -1.74 -3.72 9.87
C LEU A 300 -2.39 -5.11 10.06
N LEU A 301 -1.59 -6.18 10.16
CA LEU A 301 -2.01 -7.57 10.34
C LEU A 301 -1.65 -8.12 11.73
N GLU A 302 -1.07 -7.30 12.60
CA GLU A 302 -0.56 -7.70 13.91
C GLU A 302 -1.51 -7.37 15.06
N ASN A 303 -1.15 -7.79 16.25
CA ASN A 303 -1.88 -7.45 17.48
C ASN A 303 -1.94 -5.93 17.72
N ARG A 304 -0.97 -5.17 17.20
CA ARG A 304 -0.90 -3.69 17.26
C ARG A 304 -1.73 -2.98 16.18
N ARG A 305 -2.38 -3.71 15.26
CA ARG A 305 -3.16 -3.09 14.15
C ARG A 305 -4.20 -2.06 14.61
N GLY A 306 -4.86 -2.33 15.75
CA GLY A 306 -5.85 -1.40 16.31
C GLY A 306 -5.25 -0.05 16.72
N GLU A 307 -3.97 0.00 17.08
CA GLU A 307 -3.25 1.24 17.38
C GLU A 307 -2.98 2.03 16.08
N LEU A 308 -2.47 1.35 15.05
CA LEU A 308 -2.30 1.93 13.72
C LEU A 308 -3.61 2.56 13.21
N TYR A 309 -4.72 1.79 13.28
CA TYR A 309 -6.01 2.24 12.78
C TYR A 309 -6.50 3.49 13.50
N ARG A 310 -6.39 3.54 14.85
CA ARG A 310 -6.79 4.71 15.63
C ARG A 310 -5.95 5.95 15.33
N ILE A 311 -4.63 5.78 15.15
CA ILE A 311 -3.70 6.87 14.82
C ILE A 311 -4.05 7.47 13.47
N VAL A 312 -4.25 6.62 12.45
CA VAL A 312 -4.59 7.06 11.09
C VAL A 312 -5.98 7.68 11.03
N ASP A 313 -6.98 7.03 11.65
CA ASP A 313 -8.36 7.52 11.74
C ASP A 313 -8.43 8.90 12.41
N GLY A 314 -7.75 9.07 13.54
CA GLY A 314 -7.66 10.35 14.24
C GLY A 314 -7.10 11.46 13.36
N PHE A 315 -5.99 11.22 12.67
CA PHE A 315 -5.38 12.19 11.76
C PHE A 315 -6.30 12.57 10.59
N LEU A 316 -6.98 11.60 9.99
CA LEU A 316 -7.88 11.86 8.87
C LEU A 316 -9.12 12.65 9.31
N LYS A 317 -9.69 12.34 10.49
CA LYS A 317 -10.89 13.01 11.03
C LYS A 317 -10.68 14.48 11.40
N GLU A 318 -9.47 14.90 11.68
CA GLU A 318 -9.18 16.32 11.91
C GLU A 318 -9.54 17.20 10.69
N GLY A 319 -9.59 16.65 9.48
CA GLY A 319 -10.07 17.32 8.28
C GLY A 319 -11.59 17.42 8.16
N TRP A 320 -12.38 16.72 9.00
CA TRP A 320 -13.85 16.70 8.85
C TRP A 320 -14.54 18.00 9.27
N ASN A 321 -13.90 18.78 10.13
CA ASN A 321 -14.43 20.03 10.71
C ASN A 321 -13.81 21.30 10.08
N GLN A 322 -13.08 21.15 8.98
CA GLN A 322 -12.48 22.25 8.21
C GLN A 322 -13.27 22.44 6.87
#